data_198e24fb38b471ef5ceff0c893525c5d
#
_entry.id   198e24fb38b471ef5ceff0c893525c5d
#
_cell.length_a   1.000
_cell.length_b   1.000
_cell.length_c   1.000
_cell.angle_alpha   90.00
_cell.angle_beta   90.00
_cell.angle_gamma   90.00
#
_symmetry.space_group_name_H-M   'P 1'
#
loop_
_entity.id
_entity.type
_entity.pdbx_description
1 polymer ?
#
loop_
_entity_poly.entity_id
_entity_poly.type
_entity_poly.pdbx_seq_one_letter_code
_entity_poly.pdbx_strand_id
1 'polypeptide(L)'
;QKGFYIAAQTEYLNGTYQINELANVIFIIILAAALLIVALMLPVCRRTFRPLHKMISDIRQKVMLEDKGYDEVQVLNLYYEKLSDNIKLLNYREEKSFIVKNLLVGSQNQVIQSLLLKNHVTSENRGYYAVAAYLCPSGEETLSMQAYDMLKDTISDIYSTALEQAGHCTYFEIGLRRMLFIVSETEEQKLEESAFLQILERTGRSVEELTQNKIAAFLSAKA
;
A
#
# COMPACT_ATOMS: atom_id res chain seq x y z
N GLN A 1 15.38 82.85 46.58
CA GLN A 1 14.53 81.66 46.21
C GLN A 1 14.47 81.42 44.69
N LYS A 2 14.55 82.41 43.81
CA LYS A 2 14.49 82.25 42.33
C LYS A 2 15.73 81.49 41.78
N GLY A 3 16.92 81.62 42.38
CA GLY A 3 18.10 80.87 41.91
C GLY A 3 18.07 79.37 42.13
N PHE A 4 17.43 78.91 43.19
CA PHE A 4 17.29 77.48 43.50
C PHE A 4 16.35 76.77 42.54
N TYR A 5 15.29 77.43 42.08
CA TYR A 5 14.34 76.86 41.09
C TYR A 5 14.97 76.65 39.72
N ILE A 6 15.83 77.58 39.29
CA ILE A 6 16.50 77.51 37.99
C ILE A 6 17.53 76.41 37.97
N ALA A 7 18.29 76.23 39.04
CA ALA A 7 19.27 75.13 39.14
C ALA A 7 18.60 73.68 39.17
N ALA A 8 17.52 73.53 39.94
CA ALA A 8 16.78 72.31 40.00
C ALA A 8 16.11 71.95 38.64
N GLN A 9 15.64 72.99 37.92
CA GLN A 9 15.00 72.78 36.62
C GLN A 9 16.03 72.40 35.52
N THR A 10 17.25 72.96 35.56
CA THR A 10 18.33 72.60 34.62
C THR A 10 18.90 71.17 34.89
N GLU A 11 19.00 70.75 36.13
CA GLU A 11 19.40 69.37 36.46
C GLU A 11 18.35 68.34 36.04
N TYR A 12 17.08 68.66 36.24
CA TYR A 12 15.97 67.77 35.79
C TYR A 12 15.90 67.63 34.26
N LEU A 13 16.05 68.74 33.51
CA LEU A 13 16.11 68.72 32.05
C LEU A 13 17.33 67.96 31.52
N ASN A 14 18.51 68.09 32.13
CA ASN A 14 19.67 67.32 31.74
C ASN A 14 19.50 65.85 32.04
N GLY A 15 18.88 65.46 33.16
CA GLY A 15 18.60 64.08 33.52
C GLY A 15 17.62 63.43 32.54
N THR A 16 16.55 64.10 32.16
CA THR A 16 15.59 63.62 31.18
C THR A 16 16.16 63.49 29.76
N TYR A 17 17.07 64.39 29.37
CA TYR A 17 17.76 64.33 28.10
C TYR A 17 18.70 63.09 28.02
N GLN A 18 19.48 62.84 29.08
CA GLN A 18 20.36 61.68 29.16
C GLN A 18 19.57 60.36 29.15
N ILE A 19 18.41 60.31 29.81
CA ILE A 19 17.55 59.12 29.82
C ILE A 19 17.00 58.86 28.40
N ASN A 20 16.57 59.90 27.66
CA ASN A 20 16.09 59.73 26.30
C ASN A 20 17.18 59.34 25.31
N GLU A 21 18.40 59.85 25.44
CA GLU A 21 19.55 59.38 24.64
C GLU A 21 19.85 57.92 24.91
N LEU A 22 19.86 57.49 26.17
CA LEU A 22 20.11 56.10 26.56
C LEU A 22 19.02 55.17 26.03
N ALA A 23 17.74 55.60 26.11
CA ALA A 23 16.62 54.88 25.56
C ALA A 23 16.73 54.70 24.04
N ASN A 24 17.11 55.74 23.29
CA ASN A 24 17.34 55.67 21.86
C ASN A 24 18.48 54.74 21.48
N VAL A 25 19.60 54.74 22.23
CA VAL A 25 20.72 53.85 21.99
C VAL A 25 20.28 52.37 22.21
N ILE A 26 19.57 52.10 23.31
CA ILE A 26 19.03 50.75 23.60
C ILE A 26 18.09 50.32 22.49
N PHE A 27 17.17 51.21 22.01
CA PHE A 27 16.25 50.91 20.93
C PHE A 27 16.97 50.57 19.62
N ILE A 28 18.03 51.30 19.27
CA ILE A 28 18.85 51.00 18.09
C ILE A 28 19.56 49.67 18.20
N ILE A 29 20.09 49.31 19.39
CA ILE A 29 20.73 48.01 19.64
C ILE A 29 19.75 46.88 19.48
N ILE A 30 18.52 47.01 20.04
CA ILE A 30 17.46 46.00 19.92
C ILE A 30 17.06 45.83 18.46
N LEU A 31 16.88 46.91 17.74
CA LEU A 31 16.51 46.89 16.32
C LEU A 31 17.61 46.21 15.47
N ALA A 32 18.88 46.56 15.73
CA ALA A 32 20.01 45.97 15.03
C ALA A 32 20.11 44.46 15.32
N ALA A 33 19.90 44.03 16.56
CA ALA A 33 19.88 42.62 16.95
C ALA A 33 18.73 41.86 16.25
N ALA A 34 17.54 42.46 16.20
CA ALA A 34 16.38 41.85 15.52
C ALA A 34 16.63 41.69 14.00
N LEU A 35 17.20 42.69 13.35
CA LEU A 35 17.58 42.61 11.92
C LEU A 35 18.63 41.53 11.68
N LEU A 36 19.60 41.40 12.57
CA LEU A 36 20.65 40.36 12.48
C LEU A 36 20.09 38.96 12.61
N ILE A 37 19.14 38.74 13.54
CA ILE A 37 18.42 37.48 13.70
C ILE A 37 17.67 37.11 12.42
N VAL A 38 16.93 38.05 11.86
CA VAL A 38 16.18 37.84 10.61
C VAL A 38 17.13 37.53 9.44
N ALA A 39 18.24 38.27 9.34
CA ALA A 39 19.26 38.04 8.31
C ALA A 39 19.92 36.66 8.39
N LEU A 40 20.13 36.13 9.60
CA LEU A 40 20.66 34.78 9.81
C LEU A 40 19.61 33.67 9.59
N MET A 41 18.35 33.94 9.93
CA MET A 41 17.26 32.97 9.77
C MET A 41 16.91 32.74 8.30
N LEU A 42 16.94 33.76 7.44
CA LEU A 42 16.58 33.64 6.03
C LEU A 42 17.40 32.58 5.25
N PRO A 43 18.73 32.56 5.31
CA PRO A 43 19.51 31.53 4.62
C PRO A 43 19.32 30.12 5.22
N VAL A 44 19.12 30.02 6.54
CA VAL A 44 18.83 28.73 7.19
C VAL A 44 17.48 28.18 6.72
N CYS A 45 16.46 29.01 6.73
CA CYS A 45 15.14 28.63 6.20
C CYS A 45 15.23 28.20 4.73
N ARG A 46 15.88 29.00 3.88
CA ARG A 46 16.04 28.64 2.46
C ARG A 46 16.80 27.32 2.25
N ARG A 47 17.84 27.09 3.04
CA ARG A 47 18.64 25.87 2.93
C ARG A 47 17.88 24.62 3.41
N THR A 48 17.02 24.75 4.42
CA THR A 48 16.23 23.65 4.99
C THR A 48 14.98 23.36 4.16
N PHE A 49 14.27 24.39 3.71
CA PHE A 49 13.01 24.20 2.98
C PHE A 49 13.18 23.89 1.50
N ARG A 50 14.27 24.30 0.87
CA ARG A 50 14.54 24.02 -0.54
C ARG A 50 14.58 22.53 -0.90
N PRO A 51 15.27 21.65 -0.17
CA PRO A 51 15.22 20.22 -0.42
C PRO A 51 13.84 19.61 -0.14
N LEU A 52 13.12 20.12 0.86
CA LEU A 52 11.77 19.67 1.19
C LEU A 52 10.79 20.00 0.07
N HIS A 53 10.85 21.20 -0.45
CA HIS A 53 10.02 21.62 -1.59
C HIS A 53 10.32 20.81 -2.86
N LYS A 54 11.60 20.47 -3.10
CA LYS A 54 11.99 19.60 -4.20
C LYS A 54 11.42 18.19 -4.02
N MET A 55 11.54 17.61 -2.81
CA MET A 55 10.93 16.30 -2.51
C MET A 55 9.42 16.29 -2.75
N ILE A 56 8.71 17.31 -2.29
CA ILE A 56 7.25 17.42 -2.49
C ILE A 56 6.90 17.53 -3.97
N SER A 57 7.68 18.30 -4.74
CA SER A 57 7.52 18.38 -6.20
C SER A 57 7.72 17.04 -6.89
N ASP A 58 8.77 16.30 -6.51
CA ASP A 58 9.06 14.96 -7.05
C ASP A 58 7.96 13.94 -6.68
N ILE A 59 7.41 14.03 -5.45
CA ILE A 59 6.29 13.21 -4.99
C ILE A 59 5.03 13.55 -5.80
N ARG A 60 4.70 14.83 -5.97
CA ARG A 60 3.54 15.29 -6.73
C ARG A 60 3.59 14.77 -8.17
N GLN A 61 4.75 14.79 -8.79
CA GLN A 61 4.94 14.26 -10.14
C GLN A 61 4.76 12.73 -10.20
N LYS A 62 5.29 11.98 -9.22
CA LYS A 62 5.19 10.50 -9.17
C LYS A 62 3.78 10.02 -8.87
N VAL A 63 3.00 10.76 -8.09
CA VAL A 63 1.64 10.39 -7.69
C VAL A 63 0.61 10.81 -8.74
N MET A 64 1.03 11.49 -9.83
CA MET A 64 0.14 12.05 -10.86
C MET A 64 -1.02 12.87 -10.26
N LEU A 65 -0.75 13.58 -9.18
CA LEU A 65 -1.74 14.48 -8.62
C LEU A 65 -1.93 15.65 -9.59
N GLU A 66 -3.11 15.73 -10.20
CA GLU A 66 -3.55 16.94 -10.89
C GLU A 66 -3.43 18.13 -9.93
N ASP A 67 -3.15 19.30 -10.47
CA ASP A 67 -2.89 20.53 -9.72
C ASP A 67 -4.18 21.06 -9.04
N LYS A 68 -4.71 20.29 -8.07
CA LYS A 68 -5.95 20.56 -7.33
C LYS A 68 -5.75 21.43 -6.09
N GLY A 69 -4.64 22.17 -5.99
CA GLY A 69 -4.40 23.10 -4.88
C GLY A 69 -4.20 22.42 -3.52
N TYR A 70 -3.73 21.17 -3.50
CA TYR A 70 -3.40 20.46 -2.26
C TYR A 70 -2.24 21.13 -1.54
N ASP A 71 -2.41 21.36 -0.23
CA ASP A 71 -1.35 21.76 0.68
C ASP A 71 -0.24 20.70 0.75
N GLU A 72 0.99 21.11 1.05
CA GLU A 72 2.17 20.26 1.14
C GLU A 72 1.97 19.08 2.11
N VAL A 73 1.28 19.30 3.22
CA VAL A 73 0.96 18.27 4.21
C VAL A 73 -0.03 17.25 3.65
N GLN A 74 -1.02 17.69 2.86
CA GLN A 74 -1.99 16.81 2.21
C GLN A 74 -1.32 15.91 1.16
N VAL A 75 -0.39 16.46 0.37
CA VAL A 75 0.41 15.68 -0.60
C VAL A 75 1.23 14.61 0.10
N LEU A 76 1.87 14.92 1.21
CA LEU A 76 2.64 13.95 2.00
C LEU A 76 1.74 12.85 2.60
N ASN A 77 0.58 13.20 3.12
CA ASN A 77 -0.37 12.23 3.65
C ASN A 77 -0.89 11.28 2.58
N LEU A 78 -1.28 11.79 1.42
CA LEU A 78 -1.72 10.98 0.27
C LEU A 78 -0.61 10.05 -0.23
N TYR A 79 0.63 10.53 -0.24
CA TYR A 79 1.78 9.70 -0.60
C TYR A 79 2.00 8.58 0.43
N TYR A 80 1.91 8.91 1.71
CA TYR A 80 2.06 7.94 2.79
C TYR A 80 0.98 6.86 2.75
N GLU A 81 -0.29 7.23 2.52
CA GLU A 81 -1.39 6.27 2.32
C GLU A 81 -1.11 5.34 1.14
N LYS A 82 -0.77 5.90 -0.02
CA LYS A 82 -0.43 5.10 -1.21
C LYS A 82 0.77 4.17 -0.98
N LEU A 83 1.79 4.64 -0.28
CA LEU A 83 2.96 3.82 0.07
C LEU A 83 2.57 2.69 1.03
N SER A 84 1.76 3.00 2.04
CA SER A 84 1.24 2.01 2.99
C SER A 84 0.43 0.92 2.29
N ASP A 85 -0.45 1.30 1.35
CA ASP A 85 -1.25 0.34 0.60
C ASP A 85 -0.40 -0.52 -0.35
N ASN A 86 0.61 0.07 -0.99
CA ASN A 86 1.57 -0.68 -1.80
C ASN A 86 2.38 -1.67 -0.97
N ILE A 87 2.80 -1.30 0.24
CA ILE A 87 3.51 -2.20 1.17
C ILE A 87 2.59 -3.35 1.60
N LYS A 88 1.33 -3.07 1.95
CA LYS A 88 0.35 -4.11 2.27
C LYS A 88 0.14 -5.08 1.10
N LEU A 89 0.03 -4.55 -0.12
CA LEU A 89 -0.12 -5.35 -1.33
C LEU A 89 1.10 -6.23 -1.61
N LEU A 90 2.32 -5.70 -1.43
CA LEU A 90 3.56 -6.46 -1.58
C LEU A 90 3.66 -7.58 -0.55
N ASN A 91 3.41 -7.28 0.72
CA ASN A 91 3.42 -8.28 1.79
C ASN A 91 2.39 -9.38 1.51
N TYR A 92 1.20 -9.03 1.06
CA TYR A 92 0.17 -9.98 0.69
C TYR A 92 0.60 -10.89 -0.49
N ARG A 93 1.27 -10.33 -1.51
CA ARG A 93 1.82 -11.10 -2.63
C ARG A 93 2.93 -12.06 -2.19
N GLU A 94 3.82 -11.61 -1.31
CA GLU A 94 4.89 -12.45 -0.76
C GLU A 94 4.33 -13.58 0.10
N GLU A 95 3.37 -13.31 0.98
CA GLU A 95 2.68 -14.33 1.77
C GLU A 95 1.97 -15.36 0.87
N LYS A 96 1.24 -14.90 -0.15
CA LYS A 96 0.62 -15.80 -1.14
C LYS A 96 1.65 -16.67 -1.87
N SER A 97 2.73 -16.09 -2.34
CA SER A 97 3.81 -16.82 -3.02
C SER A 97 4.44 -17.87 -2.11
N PHE A 98 4.62 -17.55 -0.83
CA PHE A 98 5.14 -18.48 0.17
C PHE A 98 4.18 -19.65 0.42
N ILE A 99 2.88 -19.38 0.60
CA ILE A 99 1.83 -20.39 0.75
C ILE A 99 1.85 -21.35 -0.43
N VAL A 100 1.80 -20.82 -1.65
CA VAL A 100 1.77 -21.60 -2.89
C VAL A 100 3.00 -22.52 -3.01
N LYS A 101 4.20 -21.98 -2.80
CA LYS A 101 5.44 -22.76 -2.88
C LYS A 101 5.44 -23.95 -1.92
N ASN A 102 4.98 -23.73 -0.70
CA ASN A 102 4.98 -24.75 0.32
C ASN A 102 3.87 -25.80 0.12
N LEU A 103 2.69 -25.39 -0.33
CA LEU A 103 1.62 -26.32 -0.68
C LEU A 103 2.01 -27.23 -1.85
N LEU A 104 2.69 -26.69 -2.87
CA LEU A 104 3.18 -27.47 -4.01
C LEU A 104 4.27 -28.47 -3.63
N VAL A 105 5.06 -28.19 -2.61
CA VAL A 105 6.09 -29.12 -2.09
C VAL A 105 5.48 -30.13 -1.12
N GLY A 106 4.19 -30.00 -0.77
CA GLY A 106 3.51 -30.89 0.14
C GLY A 106 3.92 -30.73 1.61
N SER A 107 4.55 -29.63 1.96
CA SER A 107 4.93 -29.37 3.34
C SER A 107 3.71 -28.85 4.13
N GLN A 108 3.04 -29.74 4.83
CA GLN A 108 2.02 -29.38 5.83
C GLN A 108 2.73 -28.92 7.13
N ASN A 109 3.17 -27.68 7.13
CA ASN A 109 3.81 -27.08 8.29
C ASN A 109 2.79 -26.20 9.05
N GLN A 110 2.86 -26.17 10.38
CA GLN A 110 2.04 -25.29 11.23
C GLN A 110 2.07 -23.82 10.78
N VAL A 111 3.22 -23.37 10.24
CA VAL A 111 3.37 -22.01 9.69
C VAL A 111 2.44 -21.78 8.49
N ILE A 112 2.28 -22.78 7.61
CA ILE A 112 1.39 -22.67 6.44
C ILE A 112 -0.06 -22.68 6.88
N GLN A 113 -0.42 -23.54 7.81
CA GLN A 113 -1.77 -23.57 8.37
C GLN A 113 -2.12 -22.21 9.02
N SER A 114 -1.20 -21.64 9.80
CA SER A 114 -1.43 -20.30 10.40
C SER A 114 -1.56 -19.20 9.36
N LEU A 115 -0.82 -19.25 8.23
CA LEU A 115 -0.94 -18.29 7.13
C LEU A 115 -2.24 -18.47 6.34
N LEU A 116 -2.69 -19.70 6.11
CA LEU A 116 -3.98 -19.98 5.47
C LEU A 116 -5.14 -19.44 6.32
N LEU A 117 -5.09 -19.64 7.63
CA LEU A 117 -6.06 -19.09 8.58
C LEU A 117 -6.02 -17.55 8.61
N LYS A 118 -4.83 -16.96 8.73
CA LYS A 118 -4.63 -15.50 8.74
C LYS A 118 -5.19 -14.83 7.48
N ASN A 119 -5.03 -15.48 6.33
CA ASN A 119 -5.52 -14.95 5.05
C ASN A 119 -6.97 -15.39 4.73
N HIS A 120 -7.68 -15.96 5.68
CA HIS A 120 -9.06 -16.45 5.54
C HIS A 120 -9.25 -17.46 4.39
N VAL A 121 -8.18 -18.17 4.01
CA VAL A 121 -8.24 -19.22 2.98
C VAL A 121 -8.89 -20.48 3.53
N THR A 122 -8.62 -20.81 4.80
CA THR A 122 -9.23 -21.94 5.52
C THR A 122 -9.77 -21.45 6.86
N SER A 123 -10.65 -22.22 7.47
CA SER A 123 -11.15 -21.98 8.83
C SER A 123 -10.56 -23.02 9.80
N GLU A 124 -10.50 -22.69 11.08
CA GLU A 124 -10.03 -23.60 12.12
C GLU A 124 -10.81 -24.92 12.10
N ASN A 125 -10.09 -26.04 12.18
CA ASN A 125 -10.66 -27.40 12.24
C ASN A 125 -11.52 -27.80 11.03
N ARG A 126 -11.30 -27.23 9.86
CA ARG A 126 -12.00 -27.57 8.62
C ARG A 126 -11.06 -28.11 7.58
N GLY A 127 -11.53 -29.14 6.88
CA GLY A 127 -10.79 -29.71 5.77
C GLY A 127 -10.77 -28.78 4.54
N TYR A 128 -9.76 -28.92 3.72
CA TYR A 128 -9.68 -28.24 2.45
C TYR A 128 -9.13 -29.17 1.35
N TYR A 129 -9.45 -28.83 0.10
CA TYR A 129 -8.83 -29.42 -1.09
C TYR A 129 -8.04 -28.35 -1.84
N ALA A 130 -6.92 -28.74 -2.40
CA ALA A 130 -6.18 -27.93 -3.35
C ALA A 130 -6.41 -28.47 -4.78
N VAL A 131 -6.79 -27.57 -5.69
CA VAL A 131 -6.98 -27.87 -7.10
C VAL A 131 -5.91 -27.15 -7.89
N ALA A 132 -5.00 -27.91 -8.51
CA ALA A 132 -4.04 -27.37 -9.46
C ALA A 132 -4.60 -27.49 -10.88
N ALA A 133 -4.84 -26.39 -11.57
CA ALA A 133 -5.29 -26.36 -12.95
C ALA A 133 -4.13 -25.91 -13.86
N TYR A 134 -3.99 -26.61 -14.98
CA TYR A 134 -2.95 -26.38 -15.97
C TYR A 134 -3.57 -26.13 -17.33
N LEU A 135 -3.30 -24.96 -17.92
CA LEU A 135 -3.77 -24.61 -19.24
C LEU A 135 -2.90 -25.25 -20.32
N CYS A 136 -3.53 -26.11 -21.12
CA CYS A 136 -2.93 -26.77 -22.27
C CYS A 136 -3.41 -26.07 -23.55
N PRO A 137 -2.64 -25.20 -24.18
CA PRO A 137 -3.06 -24.51 -25.39
C PRO A 137 -3.26 -25.51 -26.54
N SER A 138 -4.36 -25.36 -27.27
CA SER A 138 -4.79 -26.29 -28.32
C SER A 138 -4.13 -26.07 -29.70
N GLY A 139 -3.12 -25.20 -29.81
CA GLY A 139 -2.46 -24.90 -31.09
C GLY A 139 -1.06 -24.34 -30.94
N GLU A 140 -0.32 -24.30 -32.06
CA GLU A 140 1.01 -23.69 -32.17
C GLU A 140 0.96 -22.14 -32.16
N GLU A 141 -0.23 -21.54 -32.12
CA GLU A 141 -0.35 -20.07 -32.09
C GLU A 141 0.19 -19.51 -30.80
N THR A 142 1.25 -18.74 -30.90
CA THR A 142 1.81 -17.94 -29.82
C THR A 142 0.82 -16.81 -29.49
N LEU A 143 -0.08 -17.06 -28.53
CA LEU A 143 -0.90 -16.01 -27.98
C LEU A 143 -0.05 -14.85 -27.49
N SER A 144 -0.47 -13.62 -27.76
CA SER A 144 0.17 -12.46 -27.14
C SER A 144 0.06 -12.56 -25.63
N MET A 145 1.00 -11.95 -24.89
CA MET A 145 1.00 -11.96 -23.41
C MET A 145 -0.34 -11.44 -22.86
N GLN A 146 -0.90 -10.39 -23.46
CA GLN A 146 -2.18 -9.81 -23.05
C GLN A 146 -3.36 -10.77 -23.28
N ALA A 147 -3.39 -11.43 -24.45
CA ALA A 147 -4.44 -12.42 -24.74
C ALA A 147 -4.37 -13.60 -23.79
N TYR A 148 -3.16 -13.96 -23.39
CA TYR A 148 -2.93 -15.03 -22.42
C TYR A 148 -3.41 -14.66 -21.02
N ASP A 149 -3.13 -13.44 -20.55
CA ASP A 149 -3.59 -12.95 -19.26
C ASP A 149 -5.12 -12.86 -19.21
N MET A 150 -5.76 -12.33 -20.25
CA MET A 150 -7.23 -12.29 -20.35
C MET A 150 -7.85 -13.70 -20.33
N LEU A 151 -7.25 -14.66 -21.04
CA LEU A 151 -7.72 -16.04 -21.06
C LEU A 151 -7.60 -16.68 -19.67
N LYS A 152 -6.48 -16.46 -18.99
CA LYS A 152 -6.24 -16.95 -17.63
C LYS A 152 -7.25 -16.37 -16.64
N ASP A 153 -7.49 -15.06 -16.68
CA ASP A 153 -8.47 -14.39 -15.83
C ASP A 153 -9.87 -14.97 -16.06
N THR A 154 -10.28 -15.12 -17.32
CA THR A 154 -11.58 -15.73 -17.66
C THR A 154 -11.70 -17.15 -17.10
N ILE A 155 -10.65 -17.98 -17.25
CA ILE A 155 -10.64 -19.35 -16.74
C ILE A 155 -10.68 -19.37 -15.22
N SER A 156 -9.91 -18.49 -14.57
CA SER A 156 -9.88 -18.39 -13.10
C SER A 156 -11.24 -18.02 -12.53
N ASP A 157 -11.96 -17.11 -13.18
CA ASP A 157 -13.30 -16.69 -12.78
C ASP A 157 -14.33 -17.84 -12.92
N ILE A 158 -14.28 -18.58 -14.03
CA ILE A 158 -15.16 -19.72 -14.26
C ILE A 158 -14.91 -20.80 -13.20
N TYR A 159 -13.64 -21.15 -12.94
CA TYR A 159 -13.32 -22.15 -11.94
C TYR A 159 -13.65 -21.68 -10.53
N SER A 160 -13.33 -20.45 -10.15
CA SER A 160 -13.69 -19.90 -8.85
C SER A 160 -15.19 -19.95 -8.60
N THR A 161 -15.98 -19.48 -9.55
CA THR A 161 -17.45 -19.48 -9.45
C THR A 161 -18.01 -20.91 -9.34
N ALA A 162 -17.44 -21.87 -10.08
CA ALA A 162 -17.89 -23.24 -10.00
C ALA A 162 -17.50 -23.90 -8.67
N LEU A 163 -16.29 -23.63 -8.18
CA LEU A 163 -15.76 -24.18 -6.94
C LEU A 163 -16.39 -23.57 -5.68
N GLU A 164 -16.85 -22.33 -5.76
CA GLU A 164 -17.64 -21.66 -4.69
C GLU A 164 -18.96 -22.38 -4.40
N GLN A 165 -19.49 -23.16 -5.35
CA GLN A 165 -20.65 -24.02 -5.11
C GLN A 165 -20.35 -25.19 -4.15
N ALA A 166 -19.09 -25.58 -4.03
CA ALA A 166 -18.65 -26.65 -3.13
C ALA A 166 -18.16 -26.15 -1.77
N GLY A 167 -17.66 -24.92 -1.69
CA GLY A 167 -17.11 -24.34 -0.46
C GLY A 167 -16.49 -22.97 -0.70
N HIS A 168 -15.79 -22.44 0.30
CA HIS A 168 -15.08 -21.17 0.13
C HIS A 168 -13.85 -21.36 -0.75
N CYS A 169 -13.82 -20.73 -1.91
CA CYS A 169 -12.75 -20.83 -2.90
C CYS A 169 -11.79 -19.63 -2.82
N THR A 170 -10.49 -19.92 -2.78
CA THR A 170 -9.44 -18.89 -2.89
C THR A 170 -8.51 -19.23 -4.04
N TYR A 171 -8.35 -18.31 -4.97
CA TYR A 171 -7.49 -18.44 -6.13
C TYR A 171 -6.08 -17.91 -5.86
N PHE A 172 -5.08 -18.66 -6.36
CA PHE A 172 -3.67 -18.29 -6.33
C PHE A 172 -3.06 -18.44 -7.73
N GLU A 173 -2.43 -17.39 -8.19
CA GLU A 173 -1.65 -17.41 -9.42
C GLU A 173 -0.27 -18.03 -9.16
N ILE A 174 0.07 -19.12 -9.89
CA ILE A 174 1.36 -19.80 -9.75
C ILE A 174 2.33 -19.44 -10.88
N GLY A 175 1.83 -18.93 -11.98
CA GLY A 175 2.60 -18.58 -13.17
C GLY A 175 1.76 -18.56 -14.44
N LEU A 176 2.41 -18.44 -15.60
CA LEU A 176 1.73 -18.22 -16.87
C LEU A 176 0.64 -19.28 -17.18
N ARG A 177 0.87 -20.55 -16.87
CA ARG A 177 -0.01 -21.67 -17.27
C ARG A 177 -0.60 -22.42 -16.08
N ARG A 178 -0.33 -22.00 -14.85
CA ARG A 178 -0.71 -22.73 -13.65
C ARG A 178 -1.55 -21.86 -12.74
N MET A 179 -2.65 -22.43 -12.32
CA MET A 179 -3.59 -21.85 -11.38
C MET A 179 -3.76 -22.80 -10.21
N LEU A 180 -3.86 -22.28 -9.01
CA LEU A 180 -4.14 -23.05 -7.81
C LEU A 180 -5.39 -22.49 -7.14
N PHE A 181 -6.34 -23.35 -6.86
CA PHE A 181 -7.51 -23.03 -6.09
C PHE A 181 -7.47 -23.83 -4.79
N ILE A 182 -7.73 -23.18 -3.68
CA ILE A 182 -7.92 -23.83 -2.40
C ILE A 182 -9.38 -23.68 -2.04
N VAL A 183 -10.06 -24.82 -1.83
CA VAL A 183 -11.47 -24.84 -1.47
C VAL A 183 -11.61 -25.42 -0.08
N SER A 184 -12.09 -24.63 0.86
CA SER A 184 -12.29 -25.01 2.25
C SER A 184 -13.76 -25.27 2.56
N GLU A 185 -14.00 -26.17 3.51
CA GLU A 185 -15.35 -26.44 4.02
C GLU A 185 -15.95 -25.21 4.67
N THR A 186 -17.26 -25.04 4.49
CA THR A 186 -18.06 -24.04 5.19
C THR A 186 -18.87 -24.69 6.33
N GLU A 187 -19.54 -23.87 7.15
CA GLU A 187 -20.42 -24.42 8.20
C GLU A 187 -21.56 -25.26 7.65
N GLU A 188 -22.02 -24.91 6.48
CA GLU A 188 -23.20 -25.47 5.84
C GLU A 188 -22.85 -26.61 4.87
N GLN A 189 -21.61 -26.69 4.39
CA GLN A 189 -21.20 -27.62 3.33
C GLN A 189 -19.93 -28.36 3.73
N LYS A 190 -20.07 -29.69 3.84
CA LYS A 190 -18.92 -30.62 3.87
C LYS A 190 -18.52 -30.96 2.45
N LEU A 191 -17.22 -30.97 2.21
CA LEU A 191 -16.67 -31.31 0.91
C LEU A 191 -16.69 -32.84 0.70
N GLU A 192 -17.50 -33.28 -0.27
CA GLU A 192 -17.48 -34.65 -0.75
C GLU A 192 -16.63 -34.73 -2.02
N GLU A 193 -15.65 -35.61 -2.02
CA GLU A 193 -14.69 -35.79 -3.13
C GLU A 193 -15.40 -36.10 -4.46
N SER A 194 -16.44 -36.93 -4.43
CA SER A 194 -17.21 -37.32 -5.62
C SER A 194 -17.95 -36.14 -6.26
N ALA A 195 -18.57 -35.29 -5.44
CA ALA A 195 -19.26 -34.09 -5.92
C ALA A 195 -18.24 -33.08 -6.46
N PHE A 196 -17.08 -32.98 -5.82
CA PHE A 196 -16.02 -32.10 -6.24
C PHE A 196 -15.43 -32.47 -7.61
N LEU A 197 -15.17 -33.78 -7.84
CA LEU A 197 -14.70 -34.27 -9.13
C LEU A 197 -15.71 -33.99 -10.25
N GLN A 198 -17.03 -34.13 -9.99
CA GLN A 198 -18.06 -33.80 -10.97
C GLN A 198 -18.05 -32.31 -11.33
N ILE A 199 -17.86 -31.41 -10.33
CA ILE A 199 -17.75 -29.97 -10.58
C ILE A 199 -16.54 -29.71 -11.47
N LEU A 200 -15.37 -30.28 -11.15
CA LEU A 200 -14.15 -30.08 -11.92
C LEU A 200 -14.30 -30.56 -13.38
N GLU A 201 -14.88 -31.76 -13.58
CA GLU A 201 -15.10 -32.31 -14.91
C GLU A 201 -16.04 -31.45 -15.73
N ARG A 202 -17.18 -31.03 -15.15
CA ARG A 202 -18.14 -30.16 -15.80
C ARG A 202 -17.53 -28.80 -16.14
N THR A 203 -16.79 -28.20 -15.22
CA THR A 203 -16.14 -26.91 -15.41
C THR A 203 -15.06 -27.00 -16.48
N GLY A 204 -14.27 -28.08 -16.49
CA GLY A 204 -13.26 -28.32 -17.52
C GLY A 204 -13.86 -28.39 -18.92
N ARG A 205 -14.99 -29.11 -19.10
CA ARG A 205 -15.72 -29.14 -20.38
C ARG A 205 -16.26 -27.77 -20.78
N SER A 206 -16.86 -27.04 -19.85
CA SER A 206 -17.37 -25.69 -20.15
C SER A 206 -16.24 -24.74 -20.57
N VAL A 207 -15.08 -24.82 -19.96
CA VAL A 207 -13.93 -24.00 -20.35
C VAL A 207 -13.39 -24.42 -21.72
N GLU A 208 -13.32 -25.74 -22.01
CA GLU A 208 -12.89 -26.23 -23.32
C GLU A 208 -13.84 -25.76 -24.43
N GLU A 209 -15.16 -25.80 -24.20
CA GLU A 209 -16.16 -25.30 -25.14
C GLU A 209 -16.06 -23.80 -25.39
N LEU A 210 -15.84 -23.00 -24.33
CA LEU A 210 -15.79 -21.54 -24.42
C LEU A 210 -14.46 -21.02 -24.98
N THR A 211 -13.36 -21.66 -24.64
CA THR A 211 -12.01 -21.13 -24.93
C THR A 211 -11.26 -21.91 -26.00
N GLN A 212 -11.77 -23.08 -26.39
CA GLN A 212 -11.10 -24.05 -27.27
C GLN A 212 -9.73 -24.53 -26.73
N ASN A 213 -9.48 -24.34 -25.43
CA ASN A 213 -8.28 -24.76 -24.75
C ASN A 213 -8.58 -25.84 -23.74
N LYS A 214 -7.69 -26.82 -23.64
CA LYS A 214 -7.81 -27.89 -22.65
C LYS A 214 -7.23 -27.49 -21.32
N ILE A 215 -7.88 -27.90 -20.25
CA ILE A 215 -7.39 -27.74 -18.89
C ILE A 215 -7.23 -29.11 -18.25
N ALA A 216 -6.03 -29.34 -17.73
CA ALA A 216 -5.79 -30.47 -16.83
C ALA A 216 -5.93 -29.99 -15.39
N ALA A 217 -6.91 -30.52 -14.67
CA ALA A 217 -7.10 -30.21 -13.25
C ALA A 217 -6.71 -31.41 -12.40
N PHE A 218 -5.97 -31.15 -11.33
CA PHE A 218 -5.48 -32.14 -10.36
C PHE A 218 -6.02 -31.77 -8.98
N LEU A 219 -6.66 -32.74 -8.33
CA LEU A 219 -7.19 -32.59 -6.99
C LEU A 219 -6.20 -33.20 -5.99
N SER A 220 -5.91 -32.45 -4.91
CA SER A 220 -5.14 -33.01 -3.78
C SER A 220 -6.01 -33.99 -2.95
N ALA A 221 -5.36 -34.79 -2.10
CA ALA A 221 -6.07 -35.41 -0.99
C ALA A 221 -6.60 -34.28 -0.05
N LYS A 222 -7.67 -34.60 0.67
CA LYS A 222 -8.20 -33.70 1.70
C LYS A 222 -7.20 -33.50 2.82
N ALA A 223 -6.90 -32.28 3.16
CA ALA A 223 -5.98 -31.91 4.23
C ALA A 223 -6.74 -31.32 5.43
#